data_b9a98732f67945c0a404316e88d991f9
#
_entry.id   b9a98732f67945c0a404316e88d991f9
#
_cell.length_a   1.000
_cell.length_b   1.000
_cell.length_c   1.000
_cell.angle_alpha   90.00
_cell.angle_beta   90.00
_cell.angle_gamma   90.00
#
_symmetry.space_group_name_H-M   'P 1'
#
loop_
_entity.id
_entity.type
_entity.pdbx_description
1 polymer ?
#
loop_
_entity_poly.entity_id
_entity_poly.type
_entity_poly.pdbx_seq_one_letter_code
_entity_poly.pdbx_strand_id
1 'polypeptide(L)' 'MPHFVIHCSENILGIIAPAKLMQCVYDTAEDSRLFTDGDIKVRLQPFLLYNIGEKESFLHVFA' A
#
# COMPACT_ATOMS: atom_id res chain seq x y z
N MET A 1 -12.92 -12.15 -0.07
CA MET A 1 -11.68 -11.94 -0.83
C MET A 1 -10.94 -10.74 -0.27
N PRO A 2 -9.75 -10.91 0.31
CA PRO A 2 -9.04 -9.79 0.91
C PRO A 2 -8.54 -8.84 -0.17
N HIS A 3 -8.79 -7.57 0.03
CA HIS A 3 -8.43 -6.54 -0.92
C HIS A 3 -7.76 -5.40 -0.16
N PHE A 4 -6.45 -5.28 -0.33
CA PHE A 4 -5.67 -4.25 0.34
C PHE A 4 -5.50 -3.06 -0.60
N VAL A 5 -5.74 -1.87 -0.08
CA VAL A 5 -5.56 -0.63 -0.84
C VAL A 5 -4.54 0.22 -0.12
N ILE A 6 -3.51 0.63 -0.84
CA ILE A 6 -2.47 1.50 -0.30
C ILE A 6 -2.71 2.92 -0.80
N HIS A 7 -2.95 3.84 0.11
CA HIS A 7 -3.00 5.27 -0.20
C HIS A 7 -1.70 5.90 0.28
N CYS A 8 -1.03 6.62 -0.57
CA CYS A 8 0.23 7.26 -0.19
C CYS A 8 0.40 8.57 -0.94
N SER A 9 1.25 9.44 -0.39
CA SER A 9 1.67 10.64 -1.11
C SER A 9 2.56 10.23 -2.27
N GLU A 10 2.50 10.97 -3.36
CA GLU A 10 3.27 10.62 -4.57
C GLU A 10 4.77 10.63 -4.33
N ASN A 11 5.27 11.50 -3.43
CA ASN A 11 6.69 11.59 -3.15
C ASN A 11 7.27 10.31 -2.50
N ILE A 12 6.44 9.49 -1.85
CA ILE A 12 6.90 8.21 -1.30
C ILE A 12 7.40 7.29 -2.42
N LEU A 13 6.79 7.38 -3.60
CA LEU A 13 7.15 6.53 -4.73
C LEU A 13 8.51 6.89 -5.33
N GLY A 14 9.08 8.05 -4.94
CA GLY A 14 10.45 8.39 -5.26
C GLY A 14 11.47 7.75 -4.33
N ILE A 15 11.01 7.27 -3.17
CA ILE A 15 11.85 6.63 -2.17
C ILE A 15 11.77 5.10 -2.29
N ILE A 16 10.56 4.58 -2.53
CA ILE A 16 10.35 3.14 -2.67
C ILE A 16 9.53 2.89 -3.93
N ALA A 17 9.95 1.91 -4.74
CA ALA A 17 9.25 1.58 -5.98
C ALA A 17 7.84 1.07 -5.69
N PRO A 18 6.82 1.49 -6.48
CA PRO A 18 5.44 1.05 -6.26
C PRO A 18 5.29 -0.48 -6.24
N ALA A 19 5.96 -1.17 -7.16
CA ALA A 19 5.91 -2.62 -7.23
C ALA A 19 6.43 -3.26 -5.95
N LYS A 20 7.49 -2.68 -5.38
CA LYS A 20 8.10 -3.20 -4.16
C LYS A 20 7.20 -2.98 -2.96
N LEU A 21 6.53 -1.83 -2.90
CA LEU A 21 5.60 -1.51 -1.83
C LEU A 21 4.41 -2.46 -1.85
N MET A 22 3.83 -2.69 -3.03
CA MET A 22 2.71 -3.61 -3.19
C MET A 22 3.12 -5.05 -2.86
N GLN A 23 4.33 -5.46 -3.25
CA GLN A 23 4.82 -6.79 -2.94
C GLN A 23 5.00 -6.99 -1.44
N CYS A 24 5.46 -5.97 -0.74
CA CYS A 24 5.62 -6.02 0.72
C CYS A 24 4.28 -6.29 1.42
N VAL A 25 3.23 -5.58 1.00
CA VAL A 25 1.89 -5.78 1.57
C VAL A 25 1.37 -7.17 1.23
N TYR A 26 1.56 -7.61 -0.01
CA TYR A 26 1.14 -8.94 -0.45
C TYR A 26 1.82 -10.03 0.37
N ASP A 27 3.14 -9.95 0.52
CA ASP A 27 3.92 -10.95 1.24
C ASP A 27 3.52 -11.00 2.71
N THR A 28 3.26 -9.85 3.33
CA THR A 28 2.85 -9.80 4.72
C THR A 28 1.47 -10.45 4.90
N ALA A 29 0.55 -10.19 3.98
CA ALA A 29 -0.78 -10.81 4.03
C ALA A 29 -0.69 -12.31 3.82
N GLU A 30 0.16 -12.76 2.91
CA GLU A 30 0.36 -14.19 2.65
C GLU A 30 0.99 -14.88 3.86
N ASP A 31 1.98 -14.26 4.48
CA ASP A 31 2.65 -14.82 5.66
C ASP A 31 1.72 -14.95 6.86
N SER A 32 0.66 -14.16 6.93
CA SER A 32 -0.31 -14.26 8.02
C SER A 32 -1.08 -15.58 7.98
N ARG A 33 -1.14 -16.22 6.81
CA ARG A 33 -1.86 -17.48 6.55
C ARG A 33 -3.35 -17.39 6.85
N LEU A 34 -3.89 -16.18 6.86
CA LEU A 34 -5.32 -15.96 7.07
C LEU A 34 -6.11 -16.02 5.76
N PHE A 35 -5.41 -16.04 4.62
CA PHE A 35 -6.04 -15.98 3.31
C PHE A 35 -5.54 -17.11 2.42
N THR A 36 -6.39 -17.53 1.48
CA THR A 36 -6.04 -18.55 0.51
C THR A 36 -5.14 -17.95 -0.57
N ASP A 37 -4.13 -18.71 -1.00
CA ASP A 37 -3.23 -18.28 -2.09
C ASP A 37 -4.04 -17.90 -3.32
N GLY A 38 -3.68 -16.76 -3.91
CA GLY A 38 -4.34 -16.28 -5.11
C GLY A 38 -5.55 -15.39 -4.84
N ASP A 39 -6.03 -15.34 -3.60
CA ASP A 39 -7.17 -14.50 -3.24
C ASP A 39 -6.76 -13.09 -2.82
N ILE A 40 -5.49 -12.90 -2.47
CA ILE A 40 -4.98 -11.62 -2.00
C ILE A 40 -4.85 -10.65 -3.17
N LYS A 41 -5.44 -9.47 -3.03
CA LYS A 41 -5.33 -8.42 -4.04
C LYS A 41 -4.81 -7.15 -3.40
N VAL A 42 -3.88 -6.48 -4.09
CA VAL A 42 -3.27 -5.25 -3.60
C VAL A 42 -3.36 -4.19 -4.69
N ARG A 43 -3.84 -3.01 -4.31
CA ARG A 43 -3.86 -1.85 -5.21
C ARG A 43 -3.18 -0.68 -4.52
N LEU A 44 -2.59 0.19 -5.32
CA LEU A 44 -1.91 1.38 -4.82
C LEU A 44 -2.47 2.60 -5.52
N GLN A 45 -2.79 3.61 -4.73
CA GLN A 45 -3.26 4.88 -5.26
C GLN A 45 -2.43 6.02 -4.69
N PRO A 46 -1.58 6.65 -5.51
CA PRO A 46 -0.80 7.80 -5.07
C PRO A 46 -1.63 9.07 -5.14
N PHE A 47 -1.30 10.02 -4.25
CA PHE A 47 -1.95 11.32 -4.19
C PHE A 47 -0.93 12.42 -4.41
N LEU A 48 -1.21 13.30 -5.35
CA LEU A 48 -0.40 14.48 -5.58
C LEU A 48 -0.85 15.64 -4.70
N LEU A 49 -2.15 15.78 -4.51
CA LEU A 49 -2.74 16.86 -3.73
C LEU A 49 -3.30 16.30 -2.43
N TYR A 50 -2.81 16.80 -1.30
CA TYR A 50 -3.26 16.36 0.03
C TYR A 50 -2.87 17.41 1.06
N ASN A 51 -3.54 17.36 2.20
CA ASN A 51 -3.22 18.21 3.34
C ASN A 51 -3.21 17.34 4.58
N ILE A 52 -2.03 17.15 5.18
CA ILE A 52 -1.82 16.31 6.34
C ILE A 52 -1.13 17.09 7.47
N GLY A 53 -1.40 18.38 7.55
CA GLY A 53 -0.80 19.27 8.53
C GLY A 53 0.64 19.60 8.17
N GLU A 54 1.54 19.46 9.14
CA GLU A 54 2.95 19.82 8.96
C GLU A 54 3.78 18.71 8.31
N LYS A 55 3.17 17.58 7.97
CA LYS A 55 3.88 16.45 7.40
C LYS A 55 3.98 16.61 5.88
N GLU A 56 5.03 16.01 5.31
CA GLU A 56 5.28 16.10 3.87
C GLU A 56 4.87 14.84 3.12
N SER A 57 4.66 13.75 3.83
CA SER A 57 4.31 12.48 3.19
C SER A 57 3.40 11.66 4.10
N PHE A 58 2.67 10.74 3.49
CA PHE A 58 1.83 9.81 4.22
C PHE A 58 1.76 8.46 3.50
N LEU A 59 1.42 7.43 4.28
CA LEU A 59 1.16 6.11 3.76
C LEU A 59 0.11 5.45 4.64
N HIS A 60 -0.94 4.92 4.03
CA HIS A 60 -2.03 4.29 4.74
C HIS A 60 -2.48 3.05 3.99
N VAL A 61 -2.57 1.92 4.69
CA VAL A 61 -3.01 0.65 4.11
C VAL A 61 -4.38 0.30 4.69
N PHE A 62 -5.32 0.02 3.81
CA PHE A 62 -6.66 -0.43 4.17
C PHE A 62 -6.83 -1.89 3.80
N ALA A 63 -7.60 -2.57 4.60
CA ALA A 63 -7.99 -3.94 4.28
C ALA A 63 -9.45 -4.03 3.83
#